data_6f7a35a81f09a4f8c97bbe1567d831c4
#
_entry.id   6f7a35a81f09a4f8c97bbe1567d831c4
#
_cell.length_a   1.000
_cell.length_b   1.000
_cell.length_c   1.000
_cell.angle_alpha   90.00
_cell.angle_beta   90.00
_cell.angle_gamma   90.00
#
_symmetry.space_group_name_H-M   'P 1'
#
loop_
_entity.id
_entity.type
_entity.pdbx_description
1 polymer ?
#
loop_
_entity_poly.entity_id
_entity_poly.type
_entity_poly.pdbx_seq_one_letter_code
_entity_poly.pdbx_strand_id
1 'polypeptide(L)'
;MIFFRAKEEYEGFEFLGAMYVETNSDDLEKEALFALEQKKLHNLLLCLADLKYKEELSSFREVMHTSKKEAKRLFEADFEEKIEILKTFNIPFEACMKNEELSFLEKFLNKNPNLKVVLNHLGSPKIDRLNEYKKDLNLLKKFPNLYIKLSVPDDFSEQTSKEFIYELFAFFKENFSEDKFIFGSNYPVAKIAPAKWAKLIIESKIFKNLNKIFYQNALSIYKEDRCKDMAKS
;
A
#
# COMPACT_ATOMS: atom_id res chain seq x y z
N MET A 1 20.16 9.96 4.74
CA MET A 1 20.44 9.00 5.85
C MET A 1 19.39 7.86 5.91
N ILE A 2 18.08 8.12 5.92
CA ILE A 2 17.03 7.07 5.99
C ILE A 2 17.08 6.11 4.80
N PHE A 3 17.23 6.62 3.56
CA PHE A 3 17.26 5.79 2.35
C PHE A 3 18.45 4.80 2.33
N PHE A 4 19.64 5.23 2.72
CA PHE A 4 20.80 4.33 2.77
C PHE A 4 20.61 3.22 3.81
N ARG A 5 20.09 3.54 4.99
CA ARG A 5 19.74 2.52 5.99
C ARG A 5 18.70 1.54 5.47
N ALA A 6 17.64 2.04 4.76
CA ALA A 6 16.65 1.14 4.17
C ALA A 6 17.28 0.15 3.19
N LYS A 7 18.26 0.55 2.39
CA LYS A 7 18.97 -0.34 1.47
C LYS A 7 19.77 -1.43 2.19
N GLU A 8 20.44 -1.09 3.29
CA GLU A 8 21.18 -2.04 4.12
C GLU A 8 20.30 -3.12 4.73
N GLU A 9 19.02 -2.78 5.04
CA GLU A 9 18.04 -3.73 5.58
C GLU A 9 17.58 -4.82 4.58
N TYR A 10 18.01 -4.73 3.32
CA TYR A 10 17.71 -5.71 2.27
C TYR A 10 18.93 -6.56 1.88
N GLU A 11 19.81 -6.85 2.82
CA GLU A 11 20.97 -7.71 2.57
C GLU A 11 20.58 -9.03 1.89
N GLY A 12 21.28 -9.35 0.81
CA GLY A 12 21.02 -10.54 -0.03
C GLY A 12 19.95 -10.35 -1.11
N PHE A 13 19.46 -9.10 -1.30
CA PHE A 13 18.53 -8.76 -2.38
C PHE A 13 19.09 -7.64 -3.26
N GLU A 14 18.73 -7.67 -4.54
CA GLU A 14 18.92 -6.52 -5.43
C GLU A 14 17.88 -5.45 -5.11
N PHE A 15 18.35 -4.28 -4.68
CA PHE A 15 17.48 -3.15 -4.35
C PHE A 15 17.30 -2.24 -5.56
N LEU A 16 16.15 -2.35 -6.23
CA LEU A 16 15.85 -1.64 -7.48
C LEU A 16 15.25 -0.24 -7.26
N GLY A 17 14.72 0.05 -6.08
CA GLY A 17 14.12 1.33 -5.74
C GLY A 17 13.18 1.24 -4.55
N ALA A 18 12.60 2.37 -4.18
CA ALA A 18 11.65 2.46 -3.07
C ALA A 18 10.56 3.51 -3.33
N MET A 19 9.51 3.44 -2.53
CA MET A 19 8.50 4.47 -2.40
C MET A 19 8.64 5.11 -1.02
N TYR A 20 8.76 6.44 -0.99
CA TYR A 20 8.53 7.19 0.24
C TYR A 20 7.03 7.23 0.49
N VAL A 21 6.61 6.81 1.65
CA VAL A 21 5.21 6.82 2.07
C VAL A 21 5.06 7.73 3.27
N GLU A 22 4.10 8.66 3.20
CA GLU A 22 3.84 9.65 4.25
C GLU A 22 3.66 8.98 5.63
N THR A 23 4.07 9.69 6.68
CA THR A 23 4.15 9.17 8.05
C THR A 23 3.03 9.70 8.96
N ASN A 24 2.06 10.43 8.40
CA ASN A 24 1.03 11.15 9.15
C ASN A 24 1.62 12.23 10.09
N SER A 25 2.60 12.98 9.56
CA SER A 25 3.24 14.10 10.25
C SER A 25 2.22 15.19 10.62
N ASP A 26 2.48 15.92 11.70
CA ASP A 26 1.70 17.11 12.08
C ASP A 26 1.91 18.28 11.10
N ASP A 27 2.99 18.26 10.34
CA ASP A 27 3.36 19.25 9.31
C ASP A 27 3.49 18.56 7.94
N LEU A 28 2.37 18.44 7.24
CA LEU A 28 2.29 17.77 5.94
C LEU A 28 3.12 18.49 4.86
N GLU A 29 3.20 19.84 4.90
CA GLU A 29 3.97 20.60 3.92
C GLU A 29 5.47 20.35 4.08
N LYS A 30 5.96 20.35 5.31
CA LYS A 30 7.36 20.05 5.60
C LYS A 30 7.73 18.62 5.23
N GLU A 31 6.84 17.67 5.49
CA GLU A 31 7.02 16.27 5.08
C GLU A 31 7.08 16.15 3.55
N ALA A 32 6.18 16.82 2.85
CA ALA A 32 6.14 16.80 1.38
C ALA A 32 7.42 17.40 0.76
N LEU A 33 7.88 18.54 1.27
CA LEU A 33 9.14 19.16 0.81
C LEU A 33 10.34 18.25 1.03
N PHE A 34 10.43 17.61 2.20
CA PHE A 34 11.47 16.61 2.48
C PHE A 34 11.39 15.43 1.50
N ALA A 35 10.20 14.89 1.27
CA ALA A 35 10.00 13.76 0.36
C ALA A 35 10.39 14.11 -1.09
N LEU A 36 10.06 15.31 -1.56
CA LEU A 36 10.45 15.82 -2.89
C LEU A 36 11.96 15.94 -3.03
N GLU A 37 12.64 16.40 -1.98
CA GLU A 37 14.11 16.43 -1.96
C GLU A 37 14.69 15.00 -2.05
N GLN A 38 14.18 14.06 -1.26
CA GLN A 38 14.62 12.66 -1.32
C GLN A 38 14.34 12.01 -2.68
N LYS A 39 13.22 12.33 -3.33
CA LYS A 39 12.92 11.88 -4.69
C LYS A 39 14.00 12.30 -5.67
N LYS A 40 14.43 13.58 -5.63
CA LYS A 40 15.49 14.09 -6.51
C LYS A 40 16.83 13.40 -6.29
N LEU A 41 17.17 13.13 -5.03
CA LEU A 41 18.44 12.52 -4.65
C LEU A 41 18.50 11.02 -4.96
N HIS A 42 17.38 10.30 -4.88
CA HIS A 42 17.35 8.84 -4.86
C HIS A 42 16.37 8.20 -5.87
N ASN A 43 15.74 9.02 -6.73
CA ASN A 43 14.74 8.56 -7.71
C ASN A 43 13.64 7.71 -7.08
N LEU A 44 13.03 8.21 -6.01
CA LEU A 44 11.95 7.53 -5.29
C LEU A 44 10.59 7.74 -5.95
N LEU A 45 9.68 6.79 -5.73
CA LEU A 45 8.25 7.00 -5.86
C LEU A 45 7.73 7.73 -4.63
N LEU A 46 6.66 8.53 -4.78
CA LEU A 46 6.09 9.29 -3.67
C LEU A 46 4.63 8.91 -3.42
N CYS A 47 4.31 8.64 -2.16
CA CYS A 47 2.95 8.48 -1.65
C CYS A 47 2.72 9.48 -0.53
N LEU A 48 2.02 10.58 -0.82
CA LEU A 48 1.80 11.68 0.12
C LEU A 48 0.32 12.01 0.26
N ALA A 49 -0.03 12.68 1.36
CA ALA A 49 -1.38 13.18 1.64
C ALA A 49 -1.65 14.58 1.03
N ASP A 50 -0.61 15.34 0.70
CA ASP A 50 -0.74 16.69 0.17
C ASP A 50 -0.87 16.71 -1.35
N LEU A 51 -2.09 16.93 -1.85
CA LEU A 51 -2.40 17.01 -3.28
C LEU A 51 -1.94 18.31 -3.96
N LYS A 52 -1.34 19.26 -3.23
CA LYS A 52 -0.63 20.39 -3.82
C LYS A 52 0.47 19.90 -4.79
N TYR A 53 1.06 18.74 -4.49
CA TYR A 53 2.12 18.12 -5.28
C TYR A 53 1.65 16.96 -6.16
N LYS A 54 0.37 16.91 -6.54
CA LYS A 54 -0.27 15.81 -7.28
C LYS A 54 0.48 15.35 -8.53
N GLU A 55 1.17 16.24 -9.23
CA GLU A 55 1.96 15.91 -10.43
C GLU A 55 3.22 15.08 -10.12
N GLU A 56 3.72 15.17 -8.89
CA GLU A 56 4.90 14.45 -8.42
C GLU A 56 4.56 13.11 -7.75
N LEU A 57 3.26 12.90 -7.42
CA LEU A 57 2.83 11.73 -6.67
C LEU A 57 2.79 10.47 -7.53
N SER A 58 3.17 9.34 -6.98
CA SER A 58 2.95 8.00 -7.53
C SER A 58 1.70 7.36 -6.93
N SER A 59 1.31 7.77 -5.72
CA SER A 59 0.05 7.43 -5.08
C SER A 59 -0.29 8.46 -4.00
N PHE A 60 -1.51 8.39 -3.50
CA PHE A 60 -2.01 9.24 -2.43
C PHE A 60 -2.39 8.38 -1.22
N ARG A 61 -2.03 8.83 -0.02
CA ARG A 61 -2.47 8.21 1.22
C ARG A 61 -2.98 9.26 2.21
N GLU A 62 -4.09 8.95 2.87
CA GLU A 62 -4.51 9.60 4.10
C GLU A 62 -4.73 8.51 5.14
N VAL A 63 -4.00 8.56 6.27
CA VAL A 63 -4.12 7.55 7.33
C VAL A 63 -5.44 7.72 8.04
N MET A 64 -6.28 6.66 8.06
CA MET A 64 -7.66 6.72 8.55
C MET A 64 -7.88 6.06 9.91
N HIS A 65 -6.93 5.30 10.40
CA HIS A 65 -7.05 4.53 11.65
C HIS A 65 -6.50 5.25 12.88
N THR A 66 -6.43 6.57 12.86
CA THR A 66 -6.01 7.37 14.01
C THR A 66 -7.22 7.78 14.86
N SER A 67 -6.99 8.27 16.10
CA SER A 67 -8.05 8.80 16.97
C SER A 67 -8.82 9.98 16.36
N LYS A 68 -8.27 10.64 15.35
CA LYS A 68 -8.86 11.81 14.66
C LYS A 68 -9.54 11.47 13.35
N LYS A 69 -9.20 10.33 12.74
CA LYS A 69 -9.69 9.90 11.42
C LYS A 69 -10.15 8.45 11.51
N GLU A 70 -11.31 8.19 10.94
CA GLU A 70 -11.92 6.85 10.85
C GLU A 70 -12.29 6.57 9.39
N ALA A 71 -12.58 5.32 9.06
CA ALA A 71 -12.92 4.91 7.70
C ALA A 71 -14.14 5.64 7.10
N LYS A 72 -15.06 6.16 7.92
CA LYS A 72 -16.17 7.03 7.45
C LYS A 72 -15.69 8.30 6.75
N ARG A 73 -14.43 8.72 7.01
CA ARG A 73 -13.72 9.78 6.31
C ARG A 73 -13.78 9.62 4.79
N LEU A 74 -13.82 8.38 4.29
CA LEU A 74 -13.95 8.06 2.86
C LEU A 74 -15.20 8.65 2.18
N PHE A 75 -16.19 9.10 2.96
CA PHE A 75 -17.49 9.60 2.49
C PHE A 75 -17.74 11.06 2.86
N GLU A 76 -16.74 11.76 3.40
CA GLU A 76 -16.81 13.18 3.69
C GLU A 76 -16.60 14.00 2.41
N ALA A 77 -17.27 15.15 2.31
CA ALA A 77 -17.31 15.96 1.09
C ALA A 77 -15.91 16.38 0.60
N ASP A 78 -15.04 16.83 1.51
CA ASP A 78 -13.68 17.23 1.15
C ASP A 78 -12.81 16.05 0.70
N PHE A 79 -13.10 14.84 1.18
CA PHE A 79 -12.43 13.63 0.69
C PHE A 79 -12.94 13.23 -0.70
N GLU A 80 -14.21 13.43 -0.99
CA GLU A 80 -14.78 13.21 -2.33
C GLU A 80 -14.13 14.14 -3.37
N GLU A 81 -13.87 15.40 -3.01
CA GLU A 81 -13.12 16.33 -3.88
C GLU A 81 -11.70 15.80 -4.17
N LYS A 82 -11.01 15.26 -3.16
CA LYS A 82 -9.70 14.62 -3.35
C LYS A 82 -9.79 13.44 -4.32
N ILE A 83 -10.82 12.60 -4.19
CA ILE A 83 -11.02 11.45 -5.07
C ILE A 83 -11.18 11.86 -6.54
N GLU A 84 -11.88 12.95 -6.84
CA GLU A 84 -11.99 13.46 -8.21
C GLU A 84 -10.63 13.92 -8.77
N ILE A 85 -9.79 14.53 -7.92
CA ILE A 85 -8.40 14.85 -8.30
C ILE A 85 -7.61 13.56 -8.59
N LEU A 86 -7.71 12.54 -7.73
CA LEU A 86 -7.01 11.26 -7.94
C LEU A 86 -7.42 10.59 -9.26
N LYS A 87 -8.71 10.60 -9.60
CA LYS A 87 -9.23 10.08 -10.88
C LYS A 87 -8.68 10.87 -12.06
N THR A 88 -8.72 12.19 -11.99
CA THR A 88 -8.25 13.09 -13.06
C THR A 88 -6.77 12.88 -13.38
N PHE A 89 -5.95 12.70 -12.34
CA PHE A 89 -4.50 12.51 -12.46
C PHE A 89 -4.06 11.04 -12.47
N ASN A 90 -5.01 10.10 -12.54
CA ASN A 90 -4.74 8.65 -12.48
C ASN A 90 -3.80 8.27 -11.31
N ILE A 91 -4.06 8.84 -10.11
CA ILE A 91 -3.27 8.60 -8.90
C ILE A 91 -3.96 7.49 -8.08
N PRO A 92 -3.31 6.35 -7.80
CA PRO A 92 -3.85 5.32 -6.92
C PRO A 92 -4.06 5.83 -5.49
N PHE A 93 -5.12 5.35 -4.85
CA PHE A 93 -5.39 5.58 -3.44
C PHE A 93 -4.84 4.43 -2.58
N GLU A 94 -4.00 4.74 -1.59
CA GLU A 94 -3.48 3.81 -0.59
C GLU A 94 -4.41 3.76 0.63
N ALA A 95 -5.20 2.70 0.74
CA ALA A 95 -6.13 2.51 1.86
C ALA A 95 -5.39 1.92 3.08
N CYS A 96 -5.00 2.77 4.02
CA CYS A 96 -4.39 2.40 5.29
C CYS A 96 -5.48 2.35 6.36
N MET A 97 -6.02 1.14 6.61
CA MET A 97 -7.24 0.93 7.41
C MET A 97 -7.08 -0.23 8.38
N LYS A 98 -7.88 -0.23 9.44
CA LYS A 98 -8.02 -1.38 10.35
C LYS A 98 -8.91 -2.46 9.72
N ASN A 99 -8.74 -3.71 10.15
CA ASN A 99 -9.54 -4.82 9.64
C ASN A 99 -11.05 -4.62 9.88
N GLU A 100 -11.43 -4.01 10.99
CA GLU A 100 -12.84 -3.74 11.36
C GLU A 100 -13.52 -2.73 10.40
N GLU A 101 -12.72 -2.03 9.61
CA GLU A 101 -13.17 -0.96 8.70
C GLU A 101 -13.29 -1.40 7.24
N LEU A 102 -12.98 -2.67 6.91
CA LEU A 102 -12.98 -3.18 5.52
C LEU A 102 -14.36 -3.11 4.84
N SER A 103 -15.45 -3.14 5.61
CA SER A 103 -16.80 -2.91 5.10
C SER A 103 -17.02 -1.50 4.54
N PHE A 104 -16.31 -0.50 5.05
CA PHE A 104 -16.29 0.85 4.48
C PHE A 104 -15.53 0.87 3.16
N LEU A 105 -14.43 0.11 3.05
CA LEU A 105 -13.68 -0.02 1.82
C LEU A 105 -14.51 -0.66 0.71
N GLU A 106 -15.34 -1.67 1.03
CA GLU A 106 -16.28 -2.26 0.07
C GLU A 106 -17.22 -1.21 -0.53
N LYS A 107 -17.86 -0.40 0.32
CA LYS A 107 -18.76 0.68 -0.10
C LYS A 107 -18.03 1.72 -0.95
N PHE A 108 -16.81 2.07 -0.56
CA PHE A 108 -15.97 3.01 -1.28
C PHE A 108 -15.60 2.50 -2.67
N LEU A 109 -15.18 1.24 -2.79
CA LEU A 109 -14.85 0.61 -4.07
C LEU A 109 -16.05 0.53 -5.01
N ASN A 110 -17.24 0.22 -4.49
CA ASN A 110 -18.49 0.25 -5.27
C ASN A 110 -18.78 1.65 -5.86
N LYS A 111 -18.52 2.72 -5.08
CA LYS A 111 -18.70 4.11 -5.53
C LYS A 111 -17.64 4.56 -6.53
N ASN A 112 -16.45 3.95 -6.50
CA ASN A 112 -15.28 4.39 -7.25
C ASN A 112 -14.66 3.26 -8.11
N PRO A 113 -15.40 2.66 -9.07
CA PRO A 113 -14.94 1.49 -9.81
C PRO A 113 -13.72 1.74 -10.71
N ASN A 114 -13.47 2.99 -11.09
CA ASN A 114 -12.35 3.37 -11.96
C ASN A 114 -11.10 3.86 -11.20
N LEU A 115 -11.18 4.00 -9.88
CA LEU A 115 -10.04 4.40 -9.06
C LEU A 115 -9.24 3.17 -8.65
N LYS A 116 -7.94 3.14 -8.93
CA LYS A 116 -7.05 2.12 -8.38
C LYS A 116 -6.90 2.31 -6.88
N VAL A 117 -7.14 1.25 -6.11
CA VAL A 117 -7.05 1.26 -4.64
C VAL A 117 -6.08 0.19 -4.19
N VAL A 118 -5.15 0.54 -3.32
CA VAL A 118 -4.16 -0.38 -2.74
C VAL A 118 -4.42 -0.53 -1.25
N LEU A 119 -4.86 -1.71 -0.81
CA LEU A 119 -5.05 -2.03 0.59
C LEU A 119 -3.69 -2.27 1.25
N ASN A 120 -3.31 -1.42 2.21
CA ASN A 120 -2.03 -1.51 2.90
C ASN A 120 -2.00 -2.64 3.94
N HIS A 121 -0.82 -3.17 4.20
CA HIS A 121 -0.52 -4.09 5.30
C HIS A 121 -1.49 -5.27 5.40
N LEU A 122 -1.84 -5.88 4.24
CA LEU A 122 -2.81 -6.97 4.17
C LEU A 122 -4.20 -6.62 4.75
N GLY A 123 -4.52 -5.33 4.95
CA GLY A 123 -5.73 -4.89 5.66
C GLY A 123 -5.64 -5.05 7.17
N SER A 124 -4.44 -5.07 7.73
CA SER A 124 -4.15 -5.10 9.18
C SER A 124 -4.84 -6.27 9.92
N PRO A 125 -4.57 -7.54 9.54
CA PRO A 125 -5.17 -8.70 10.18
C PRO A 125 -4.82 -8.77 11.66
N LYS A 126 -5.80 -9.18 12.49
CA LYS A 126 -5.61 -9.49 13.90
C LYS A 126 -5.72 -10.99 14.12
N ILE A 127 -4.80 -11.55 14.90
CA ILE A 127 -4.72 -13.01 15.13
C ILE A 127 -5.99 -13.55 15.77
N ASP A 128 -6.54 -12.81 16.74
CA ASP A 128 -7.74 -13.20 17.51
C ASP A 128 -9.06 -13.00 16.73
N ARG A 129 -9.03 -12.34 15.55
CA ARG A 129 -10.21 -12.04 14.73
C ARG A 129 -10.11 -12.53 13.29
N LEU A 130 -9.34 -13.56 13.06
CA LEU A 130 -9.01 -14.03 11.71
C LEU A 130 -10.23 -14.43 10.87
N ASN A 131 -11.25 -15.03 11.49
CA ASN A 131 -12.46 -15.46 10.77
C ASN A 131 -13.30 -14.28 10.27
N GLU A 132 -13.48 -13.24 11.10
CA GLU A 132 -14.18 -12.03 10.69
C GLU A 132 -13.39 -11.29 9.60
N TYR A 133 -12.09 -11.17 9.78
CA TYR A 133 -11.19 -10.58 8.79
C TYR A 133 -11.27 -11.28 7.42
N LYS A 134 -11.21 -12.62 7.39
CA LYS A 134 -11.35 -13.38 6.13
C LYS A 134 -12.72 -13.18 5.50
N LYS A 135 -13.78 -13.09 6.31
CA LYS A 135 -15.14 -12.81 5.83
C LYS A 135 -15.21 -11.43 5.16
N ASP A 136 -14.65 -10.39 5.79
CA ASP A 136 -14.68 -9.03 5.25
C ASP A 136 -13.82 -8.92 3.99
N LEU A 137 -12.65 -9.55 3.94
CA LEU A 137 -11.83 -9.63 2.72
C LEU A 137 -12.55 -10.31 1.56
N ASN A 138 -13.35 -11.33 1.83
CA ASN A 138 -14.14 -12.01 0.79
C ASN A 138 -15.13 -11.07 0.08
N LEU A 139 -15.59 -10.00 0.74
CA LEU A 139 -16.41 -8.96 0.10
C LEU A 139 -15.61 -8.14 -0.92
N LEU A 140 -14.29 -8.05 -0.73
CA LEU A 140 -13.41 -7.22 -1.54
C LEU A 140 -12.87 -7.92 -2.79
N LYS A 141 -12.88 -9.25 -2.86
CA LYS A 141 -12.29 -10.01 -3.98
C LYS A 141 -12.95 -9.77 -5.35
N LYS A 142 -14.19 -9.26 -5.36
CA LYS A 142 -14.93 -8.95 -6.58
C LYS A 142 -14.46 -7.69 -7.30
N PHE A 143 -13.63 -6.85 -6.66
CA PHE A 143 -13.23 -5.55 -7.21
C PHE A 143 -11.95 -5.65 -8.06
N PRO A 144 -12.03 -5.43 -9.37
CA PRO A 144 -10.89 -5.53 -10.27
C PRO A 144 -9.87 -4.40 -10.06
N ASN A 145 -10.29 -3.28 -9.47
CA ASN A 145 -9.47 -2.10 -9.18
C ASN A 145 -8.82 -2.13 -7.79
N LEU A 146 -9.00 -3.22 -7.02
CA LEU A 146 -8.32 -3.42 -5.74
C LEU A 146 -7.00 -4.16 -5.91
N TYR A 147 -5.96 -3.66 -5.27
CA TYR A 147 -4.64 -4.25 -5.12
C TYR A 147 -4.30 -4.41 -3.64
N ILE A 148 -3.38 -5.30 -3.31
CA ILE A 148 -3.05 -5.65 -1.92
C ILE A 148 -1.55 -5.52 -1.71
N LYS A 149 -1.16 -4.69 -0.76
CA LYS A 149 0.24 -4.55 -0.37
C LYS A 149 0.59 -5.63 0.65
N LEU A 150 1.43 -6.57 0.22
CA LEU A 150 2.05 -7.59 1.07
C LEU A 150 3.15 -6.93 1.92
N SER A 151 2.75 -6.02 2.77
CA SER A 151 3.63 -5.36 3.73
C SER A 151 3.31 -5.81 5.16
N VAL A 152 4.31 -5.74 6.03
CA VAL A 152 4.19 -6.22 7.42
C VAL A 152 3.05 -5.48 8.12
N PRO A 153 2.03 -6.19 8.66
CA PRO A 153 1.02 -5.59 9.52
C PRO A 153 1.61 -5.08 10.84
N ASP A 154 1.02 -4.02 11.41
CA ASP A 154 1.56 -3.37 12.60
C ASP A 154 1.61 -4.29 13.84
N ASP A 155 0.64 -5.21 13.95
CA ASP A 155 0.55 -6.18 15.06
C ASP A 155 1.51 -7.37 14.90
N PHE A 156 2.20 -7.52 13.73
CA PHE A 156 3.14 -8.60 13.52
C PHE A 156 4.51 -8.26 14.10
N SER A 157 5.17 -9.29 14.63
CA SER A 157 6.51 -9.18 15.21
C SER A 157 7.33 -10.44 14.90
N GLU A 158 8.58 -10.46 15.37
CA GLU A 158 9.46 -11.61 15.28
C GLU A 158 8.89 -12.90 15.94
N GLN A 159 7.91 -12.74 16.85
CA GLN A 159 7.21 -13.82 17.53
C GLN A 159 5.96 -14.32 16.77
N THR A 160 5.53 -13.62 15.73
CA THR A 160 4.40 -14.07 14.90
C THR A 160 4.80 -15.36 14.19
N SER A 161 3.99 -16.44 14.35
CA SER A 161 4.34 -17.73 13.80
C SER A 161 4.37 -17.74 12.28
N LYS A 162 5.31 -18.49 11.70
CA LYS A 162 5.41 -18.64 10.24
C LYS A 162 4.16 -19.30 9.67
N GLU A 163 3.61 -20.27 10.38
CA GLU A 163 2.41 -21.01 9.98
C GLU A 163 1.23 -20.09 9.82
N PHE A 164 1.04 -19.14 10.74
CA PHE A 164 -0.02 -18.13 10.67
C PHE A 164 0.19 -17.19 9.48
N ILE A 165 1.43 -16.72 9.26
CA ILE A 165 1.76 -15.86 8.11
C ILE A 165 1.50 -16.62 6.80
N TYR A 166 1.87 -17.88 6.71
CA TYR A 166 1.66 -18.71 5.53
C TYR A 166 0.18 -19.03 5.29
N GLU A 167 -0.60 -19.22 6.35
CA GLU A 167 -2.07 -19.34 6.25
C GLU A 167 -2.70 -18.08 5.63
N LEU A 168 -2.25 -16.90 6.04
CA LEU A 168 -2.70 -15.64 5.42
C LEU A 168 -2.29 -15.55 3.95
N PHE A 169 -1.05 -15.87 3.61
CA PHE A 169 -0.60 -15.85 2.21
C PHE A 169 -1.39 -16.83 1.35
N ALA A 170 -1.68 -18.03 1.85
CA ALA A 170 -2.50 -19.02 1.16
C ALA A 170 -3.92 -18.48 0.93
N PHE A 171 -4.55 -17.89 1.94
CA PHE A 171 -5.85 -17.27 1.82
C PHE A 171 -5.89 -16.17 0.74
N PHE A 172 -4.89 -15.28 0.72
CA PHE A 172 -4.80 -14.25 -0.31
C PHE A 172 -4.62 -14.84 -1.70
N LYS A 173 -3.73 -15.84 -1.84
CA LYS A 173 -3.46 -16.50 -3.11
C LYS A 173 -4.68 -17.25 -3.69
N GLU A 174 -5.52 -17.80 -2.82
CA GLU A 174 -6.76 -18.47 -3.22
C GLU A 174 -7.85 -17.49 -3.69
N ASN A 175 -7.86 -16.28 -3.16
CA ASN A 175 -8.94 -15.31 -3.38
C ASN A 175 -8.58 -14.18 -4.35
N PHE A 176 -7.29 -13.96 -4.63
CA PHE A 176 -6.81 -12.87 -5.49
C PHE A 176 -5.75 -13.36 -6.46
N SER A 177 -5.73 -12.77 -7.65
CA SER A 177 -4.66 -13.01 -8.65
C SER A 177 -3.33 -12.43 -8.19
N GLU A 178 -2.21 -13.06 -8.58
CA GLU A 178 -0.85 -12.54 -8.29
C GLU A 178 -0.58 -11.15 -8.86
N ASP A 179 -1.31 -10.74 -9.91
CA ASP A 179 -1.24 -9.39 -10.48
C ASP A 179 -1.76 -8.30 -9.52
N LYS A 180 -2.42 -8.70 -8.40
CA LYS A 180 -2.95 -7.79 -7.40
C LYS A 180 -2.01 -7.55 -6.22
N PHE A 181 -0.91 -8.29 -6.10
CA PHE A 181 -0.03 -8.19 -4.95
C PHE A 181 1.18 -7.31 -5.22
N ILE A 182 1.48 -6.42 -4.28
CA ILE A 182 2.63 -5.52 -4.29
C ILE A 182 3.43 -5.74 -3.03
N PHE A 183 4.73 -5.97 -3.15
CA PHE A 183 5.61 -6.05 -2.00
C PHE A 183 5.73 -4.69 -1.28
N GLY A 184 5.81 -4.74 0.04
CA GLY A 184 6.17 -3.61 0.90
C GLY A 184 6.79 -4.11 2.20
N SER A 185 7.68 -3.32 2.79
CA SER A 185 8.33 -3.69 4.07
C SER A 185 7.66 -3.10 5.29
N ASN A 186 6.95 -1.98 5.14
CA ASN A 186 6.52 -1.13 6.26
C ASN A 186 7.70 -0.61 7.12
N TYR A 187 8.92 -0.51 6.53
CA TYR A 187 10.10 0.02 7.21
C TYR A 187 10.00 1.55 7.32
N PRO A 188 10.37 2.18 8.44
CA PRO A 188 10.96 1.58 9.66
C PRO A 188 9.95 1.21 10.75
N VAL A 189 8.65 1.23 10.49
CA VAL A 189 7.58 1.03 11.49
C VAL A 189 7.47 -0.46 11.89
N ALA A 190 7.66 -1.36 10.91
CA ALA A 190 7.51 -2.79 11.13
C ALA A 190 8.51 -3.36 12.16
N LYS A 191 8.03 -4.32 12.94
CA LYS A 191 8.82 -5.09 13.92
C LYS A 191 9.49 -6.33 13.32
N ILE A 192 9.36 -6.53 12.01
CA ILE A 192 10.03 -7.59 11.24
C ILE A 192 10.94 -6.90 10.23
N ALA A 193 12.22 -7.30 10.21
CA ALA A 193 13.18 -6.71 9.29
C ALA A 193 12.77 -6.92 7.82
N PRO A 194 13.01 -5.93 6.91
CA PRO A 194 12.61 -5.99 5.51
C PRO A 194 13.07 -7.24 4.78
N ALA A 195 14.34 -7.62 4.89
CA ALA A 195 14.88 -8.84 4.26
C ALA A 195 14.23 -10.11 4.81
N LYS A 196 13.95 -10.16 6.11
CA LYS A 196 13.26 -11.31 6.73
C LYS A 196 11.83 -11.44 6.19
N TRP A 197 11.10 -10.33 6.06
CA TRP A 197 9.76 -10.35 5.48
C TRP A 197 9.76 -10.82 4.03
N ALA A 198 10.69 -10.32 3.22
CA ALA A 198 10.88 -10.78 1.86
C ALA A 198 11.19 -12.29 1.80
N LYS A 199 12.08 -12.79 2.67
CA LYS A 199 12.38 -14.23 2.76
C LYS A 199 11.15 -15.06 3.14
N LEU A 200 10.29 -14.60 4.07
CA LEU A 200 9.05 -15.31 4.42
C LEU A 200 8.13 -15.46 3.20
N ILE A 201 7.98 -14.43 2.36
CA ILE A 201 7.18 -14.53 1.14
C ILE A 201 7.78 -15.57 0.18
N ILE A 202 9.09 -15.57 -0.03
CA ILE A 202 9.80 -16.50 -0.92
C ILE A 202 9.74 -17.92 -0.39
N GLU A 203 10.08 -18.14 0.88
CA GLU A 203 10.15 -19.44 1.54
C GLU A 203 8.78 -20.12 1.66
N SER A 204 7.69 -19.34 1.69
CA SER A 204 6.33 -19.87 1.71
C SER A 204 6.01 -20.74 0.49
N LYS A 205 6.66 -20.49 -0.65
CA LYS A 205 6.41 -21.14 -1.96
C LYS A 205 4.94 -21.07 -2.43
N ILE A 206 4.16 -20.18 -1.83
CA ILE A 206 2.74 -19.98 -2.15
C ILE A 206 2.58 -19.20 -3.44
N PHE A 207 3.42 -18.19 -3.64
CA PHE A 207 3.40 -17.33 -4.83
C PHE A 207 4.34 -17.89 -5.91
N LYS A 208 3.87 -17.93 -7.15
CA LYS A 208 4.61 -18.50 -8.28
C LYS A 208 5.47 -17.48 -9.00
N ASN A 209 4.97 -16.23 -9.11
CA ASN A 209 5.66 -15.18 -9.85
C ASN A 209 6.16 -14.07 -8.92
N LEU A 210 7.28 -14.34 -8.26
CA LEU A 210 7.90 -13.40 -7.31
C LEU A 210 8.31 -12.09 -7.97
N ASN A 211 8.74 -12.10 -9.23
CA ASN A 211 9.11 -10.89 -9.95
C ASN A 211 7.91 -9.93 -10.13
N LYS A 212 6.71 -10.46 -10.37
CA LYS A 212 5.50 -9.63 -10.36
C LYS A 212 5.30 -8.96 -9.02
N ILE A 213 5.35 -9.72 -7.93
CA ILE A 213 5.06 -9.26 -6.57
C ILE A 213 6.08 -8.22 -6.09
N PHE A 214 7.37 -8.52 -6.29
CA PHE A 214 8.45 -7.67 -5.78
C PHE A 214 8.73 -6.45 -6.67
N TYR A 215 8.29 -6.44 -7.94
CA TYR A 215 8.71 -5.39 -8.87
C TYR A 215 7.64 -4.98 -9.89
N GLN A 216 7.19 -5.90 -10.77
CA GLN A 216 6.41 -5.54 -11.96
C GLN A 216 5.05 -4.92 -11.62
N ASN A 217 4.34 -5.46 -10.63
CA ASN A 217 3.04 -4.94 -10.24
C ASN A 217 3.14 -3.52 -9.69
N ALA A 218 4.18 -3.24 -8.89
CA ALA A 218 4.43 -1.89 -8.40
C ALA A 218 4.65 -0.90 -9.55
N LEU A 219 5.45 -1.28 -10.56
CA LEU A 219 5.66 -0.44 -11.74
C LEU A 219 4.37 -0.18 -12.51
N SER A 220 3.55 -1.21 -12.74
CA SER A 220 2.30 -1.06 -13.49
C SER A 220 1.26 -0.18 -12.79
N ILE A 221 1.29 -0.13 -11.45
CA ILE A 221 0.33 0.63 -10.66
C ILE A 221 0.80 2.08 -10.44
N TYR A 222 2.09 2.27 -10.13
CA TYR A 222 2.64 3.53 -9.68
C TYR A 222 3.40 4.35 -10.72
N LYS A 223 3.88 3.70 -11.81
CA LYS A 223 4.64 4.36 -12.89
C LYS A 223 3.91 4.41 -14.23
N GLU A 224 2.61 4.07 -14.29
CA GLU A 224 1.88 4.16 -15.55
C GLU A 224 2.06 5.55 -16.16
N ASP A 225 2.52 5.59 -17.44
CA ASP A 225 2.87 6.79 -18.21
C ASP A 225 1.76 7.87 -18.13
N ARG A 226 1.89 8.79 -17.21
CA ARG A 226 1.01 9.97 -17.11
C ARG A 226 1.24 10.98 -18.22
N CYS A 227 2.34 10.81 -18.98
CA CYS A 227 2.74 11.72 -20.05
C CYS A 227 2.02 11.52 -21.39
N LYS A 228 1.22 10.47 -21.58
CA LYS A 228 0.62 10.21 -22.92
C LYS A 228 -0.63 11.02 -23.23
N ASP A 229 -1.36 11.49 -22.23
CA ASP A 229 -2.62 12.22 -22.44
C ASP A 229 -2.52 13.75 -22.40
N MET A 230 -1.45 14.31 -21.84
CA MET A 230 -1.22 15.76 -21.84
C MET A 230 -0.71 16.32 -23.19
N ALA A 231 -0.31 15.45 -24.11
CA ALA A 231 0.15 15.86 -25.45
C ALA A 231 -0.98 15.92 -26.51
N LYS A 232 -2.24 15.69 -26.11
CA LYS A 232 -3.40 15.70 -27.01
C LYS A 232 -4.45 16.75 -26.68
N SER A 233 -4.16 17.69 -25.78
CA SER A 233 -5.04 18.84 -25.48
C SER A 233 -4.46 20.14 -25.98
#